data_2f7bbee81e0cd45ee5ae8a87fe272715
#
_entry.id   2f7bbee81e0cd45ee5ae8a87fe272715
#
_cell.length_a   1.000
_cell.length_b   1.000
_cell.length_c   1.000
_cell.angle_alpha   90.00
_cell.angle_beta   90.00
_cell.angle_gamma   90.00
#
_symmetry.space_group_name_H-M   'P 1'
#
loop_
_entity.id
_entity.type
_entity.pdbx_description
1 polymer ?
#
loop_
_entity_poly.entity_id
_entity_poly.type
_entity_poly.pdbx_seq_one_letter_code
_entity_poly.pdbx_strand_id
1 'polypeptide(L)'
;MMKKYIACLLAAILLLTMLPASASAEGGMQACHRVTAKYTDSKQSNKSGIRLWSVKTALTSVDDEINGLAQAYADKIAPTLQAGKANGDKNSRLDVEIRHSKTGLTWMSFLVQARTTYHRDLIAQEFTSRTFDMTTGERILLTDIFPEGSEGWTMLREKLKAQINYYFPDETPDPDAVAQVLSDEGLRNLDFTLHGMSLVMHLSADAFYPEHHTLIETTLFYPDIREYMTEKAQIETDNLSYYKTVALTFDDGPSGALTERLLDGLAVRDVKATFFVCGYRVAEYPAALRRIAAEGHEIGLHSEKHDYMQKMDYEAVLDDLTRCRAEVAECCGTQARLFRPPGGLYSETVLRASSKLDLSLI
;
A
#
# COMPACT_ATOMS: atom_id res chain seq x y z
N MET A 1 -21.01 13.46 60.73
CA MET A 1 -20.99 12.36 59.75
C MET A 1 -21.02 12.83 58.29
N MET A 2 -21.74 13.88 57.94
CA MET A 2 -21.87 14.38 56.53
C MET A 2 -20.55 14.87 55.88
N LYS A 3 -19.61 15.47 56.65
CA LYS A 3 -18.33 15.98 56.10
C LYS A 3 -17.35 14.87 55.65
N LYS A 4 -17.45 13.64 56.16
CA LYS A 4 -16.61 12.51 55.72
C LYS A 4 -17.07 11.92 54.41
N TYR A 5 -18.36 11.96 54.10
CA TYR A 5 -18.88 11.45 52.81
C TYR A 5 -18.63 12.40 51.64
N ILE A 6 -18.58 13.71 51.91
CA ILE A 6 -18.25 14.70 50.87
C ILE A 6 -16.76 14.60 50.47
N ALA A 7 -15.86 14.31 51.43
CA ALA A 7 -14.44 14.12 51.14
C ALA A 7 -14.18 12.82 50.33
N CYS A 8 -14.92 11.74 50.62
CA CYS A 8 -14.82 10.50 49.86
C CYS A 8 -15.42 10.65 48.44
N LEU A 9 -16.50 11.43 48.29
CA LEU A 9 -17.09 11.67 46.95
C LEU A 9 -16.20 12.56 46.09
N LEU A 10 -15.56 13.58 46.68
CA LEU A 10 -14.57 14.42 45.97
C LEU A 10 -13.30 13.64 45.59
N ALA A 11 -12.82 12.73 46.47
CA ALA A 11 -11.68 11.87 46.16
C ALA A 11 -12.01 10.86 45.06
N ALA A 12 -13.23 10.31 45.02
CA ALA A 12 -13.69 9.42 43.95
C ALA A 12 -13.86 10.15 42.60
N ILE A 13 -14.32 11.40 42.64
CA ILE A 13 -14.42 12.23 41.41
C ILE A 13 -13.02 12.64 40.90
N LEU A 14 -12.06 12.92 41.82
CA LEU A 14 -10.67 13.21 41.42
C LEU A 14 -9.92 11.96 40.92
N LEU A 15 -10.25 10.75 41.38
CA LEU A 15 -9.69 9.51 40.85
C LEU A 15 -10.29 9.12 39.47
N LEU A 16 -11.53 9.55 39.20
CA LEU A 16 -12.13 9.34 37.86
C LEU A 16 -11.58 10.32 36.80
N THR A 17 -11.00 11.46 37.23
CA THR A 17 -10.39 12.43 36.30
C THR A 17 -8.89 12.19 36.09
N MET A 18 -8.30 11.21 36.77
CA MET A 18 -6.91 10.77 36.61
C MET A 18 -6.80 9.39 35.92
N LEU A 19 -7.86 8.89 35.33
CA LEU A 19 -7.66 7.93 34.24
C LEU A 19 -6.94 8.74 33.13
N PRO A 20 -5.73 8.31 32.70
CA PRO A 20 -5.18 8.91 31.48
C PRO A 20 -6.32 8.80 30.47
N ALA A 21 -6.72 9.94 29.91
CA ALA A 21 -7.51 9.89 28.71
C ALA A 21 -6.77 8.88 27.84
N SER A 22 -7.39 7.74 27.57
CA SER A 22 -6.94 6.86 26.54
C SER A 22 -6.81 7.80 25.33
N ALA A 23 -5.57 8.19 25.03
CA ALA A 23 -5.29 8.89 23.79
C ALA A 23 -6.01 8.05 22.75
N SER A 24 -7.06 8.60 22.20
CA SER A 24 -7.88 7.89 21.25
C SER A 24 -6.91 7.48 20.16
N ALA A 25 -6.68 6.18 20.02
CA ALA A 25 -5.88 5.59 18.94
C ALA A 25 -6.37 6.03 17.55
N GLU A 26 -7.56 6.62 17.50
CA GLU A 26 -8.17 7.20 16.30
C GLU A 26 -7.36 8.31 15.64
N GLY A 27 -6.69 9.19 16.41
CA GLY A 27 -5.90 10.28 15.83
C GLY A 27 -4.61 9.78 15.17
N GLY A 28 -3.91 8.82 15.80
CA GLY A 28 -2.70 8.21 15.27
C GLY A 28 -2.99 7.32 14.05
N MET A 29 -4.06 6.55 14.07
CA MET A 29 -4.48 5.71 12.95
C MET A 29 -4.85 6.52 11.70
N GLN A 30 -5.54 7.65 11.83
CA GLN A 30 -5.87 8.52 10.68
C GLN A 30 -4.62 9.10 10.00
N ALA A 31 -3.61 9.48 10.76
CA ALA A 31 -2.36 10.01 10.20
C ALA A 31 -1.60 8.96 9.39
N CYS A 32 -1.56 7.70 9.86
CA CYS A 32 -0.87 6.61 9.18
C CYS A 32 -1.61 6.07 7.95
N HIS A 33 -2.92 6.33 7.82
CA HIS A 33 -3.74 5.73 6.75
C HIS A 33 -3.84 6.56 5.48
N ARG A 34 -3.39 7.82 5.46
CA ARG A 34 -3.47 8.67 4.28
C ARG A 34 -2.14 8.74 3.55
N VAL A 35 -1.95 7.82 2.62
CA VAL A 35 -0.98 8.01 1.53
C VAL A 35 -1.77 8.36 0.29
N THR A 36 -1.57 9.54 -0.24
CA THR A 36 -2.08 9.92 -1.57
C THR A 36 -0.96 9.72 -2.57
N ALA A 37 -1.06 8.70 -3.40
CA ALA A 37 -0.17 8.55 -4.54
C ALA A 37 -0.63 9.46 -5.67
N LYS A 38 0.26 10.29 -6.20
CA LYS A 38 0.03 11.09 -7.40
C LYS A 38 0.97 10.64 -8.49
N TYR A 39 0.40 10.37 -9.64
CA TYR A 39 1.14 10.12 -10.85
C TYR A 39 1.33 11.44 -11.60
N THR A 40 2.58 11.78 -11.89
CA THR A 40 2.92 12.92 -12.75
C THR A 40 3.27 12.37 -14.11
N ASP A 41 2.28 12.28 -14.99
CA ASP A 41 2.55 12.20 -16.42
C ASP A 41 2.96 13.61 -16.84
N SER A 42 4.23 13.84 -17.09
CA SER A 42 4.59 15.06 -17.78
C SER A 42 3.91 14.98 -19.16
N LYS A 43 3.04 15.93 -19.52
CA LYS A 43 2.46 16.01 -20.87
C LYS A 43 3.54 16.14 -21.97
N GLN A 44 4.79 16.35 -21.58
CA GLN A 44 5.99 16.15 -22.40
C GLN A 44 6.39 14.66 -22.50
N SER A 45 5.84 13.77 -21.68
CA SER A 45 6.29 12.39 -21.53
C SER A 45 5.95 11.46 -22.68
N ASN A 46 4.92 11.72 -23.47
CA ASN A 46 4.71 10.95 -24.70
C ASN A 46 5.89 11.07 -25.66
N LYS A 47 6.76 12.08 -25.48
CA LYS A 47 8.04 12.21 -26.18
C LYS A 47 9.22 11.72 -25.33
N SER A 48 9.21 11.87 -24.01
CA SER A 48 10.31 11.42 -23.13
C SER A 48 10.24 9.96 -22.74
N GLY A 49 9.04 9.36 -22.67
CA GLY A 49 8.84 7.97 -22.23
C GLY A 49 9.13 7.73 -20.74
N ILE A 50 9.10 8.78 -19.91
CA ILE A 50 9.34 8.70 -18.48
C ILE A 50 8.03 8.89 -17.73
N ARG A 51 7.76 8.01 -16.78
CA ARG A 51 6.68 8.08 -15.82
C ARG A 51 7.25 8.15 -14.43
N LEU A 52 6.75 9.06 -13.64
CA LEU A 52 7.24 9.29 -12.28
C LEU A 52 6.07 9.39 -11.32
N TRP A 53 6.04 8.52 -10.33
CA TRP A 53 5.11 8.57 -9.22
C TRP A 53 5.63 9.46 -8.10
N SER A 54 4.73 10.05 -7.36
CA SER A 54 5.01 10.74 -6.12
C SER A 54 3.98 10.37 -5.07
N VAL A 55 4.39 10.40 -3.81
CA VAL A 55 3.50 10.16 -2.66
C VAL A 55 3.36 11.41 -1.84
N LYS A 56 2.24 11.50 -1.12
CA LYS A 56 2.02 12.49 -0.08
C LYS A 56 1.43 11.79 1.14
N THR A 57 2.14 11.92 2.25
CA THR A 57 1.74 11.40 3.56
C THR A 57 1.41 12.56 4.52
N ALA A 58 1.26 12.24 5.80
CA ALA A 58 1.16 13.25 6.86
C ALA A 58 2.50 13.89 7.24
N LEU A 59 3.64 13.29 6.82
CA LEU A 59 4.98 13.71 7.19
C LEU A 59 5.77 14.17 5.95
N THR A 60 6.03 15.47 5.86
CA THR A 60 6.78 16.05 4.75
C THR A 60 8.19 15.47 4.62
N SER A 61 8.86 15.14 5.75
CA SER A 61 10.18 14.52 5.72
C SER A 61 10.21 13.16 5.03
N VAL A 62 9.16 12.35 5.23
CA VAL A 62 8.98 11.06 4.54
C VAL A 62 8.70 11.29 3.06
N ASP A 63 7.81 12.24 2.76
CA ASP A 63 7.47 12.60 1.38
C ASP A 63 8.70 13.05 0.60
N ASP A 64 9.52 13.93 1.20
CA ASP A 64 10.75 14.47 0.57
C ASP A 64 11.77 13.35 0.31
N GLU A 65 11.97 12.42 1.27
CA GLU A 65 12.90 11.30 1.08
C GLU A 65 12.41 10.35 -0.03
N ILE A 66 11.16 9.91 0.02
CA ILE A 66 10.62 8.94 -0.94
C ILE A 66 10.50 9.54 -2.35
N ASN A 67 9.98 10.75 -2.47
CA ASN A 67 9.90 11.43 -3.76
C ASN A 67 11.28 11.78 -4.31
N GLY A 68 12.23 12.11 -3.42
CA GLY A 68 13.64 12.35 -3.79
C GLY A 68 14.31 11.10 -4.38
N LEU A 69 14.06 9.91 -3.81
CA LEU A 69 14.55 8.65 -4.37
C LEU A 69 13.96 8.37 -5.76
N ALA A 70 12.66 8.59 -5.93
CA ALA A 70 12.01 8.40 -7.22
C ALA A 70 12.55 9.37 -8.28
N GLN A 71 12.76 10.63 -7.91
CA GLN A 71 13.35 11.63 -8.79
C GLN A 71 14.81 11.29 -9.15
N ALA A 72 15.59 10.82 -8.17
CA ALA A 72 16.98 10.42 -8.41
C ALA A 72 17.10 9.28 -9.42
N TYR A 73 16.22 8.29 -9.39
CA TYR A 73 16.15 7.25 -10.43
C TYR A 73 15.79 7.82 -11.80
N ALA A 74 14.81 8.70 -11.86
CA ALA A 74 14.43 9.36 -13.11
C ALA A 74 15.60 10.17 -13.68
N ASP A 75 16.28 10.95 -12.88
CA ASP A 75 17.43 11.79 -13.29
C ASP A 75 18.63 10.95 -13.75
N LYS A 76 18.89 9.81 -13.09
CA LYS A 76 19.96 8.88 -13.45
C LYS A 76 19.75 8.26 -14.84
N ILE A 77 18.51 7.84 -15.13
CA ILE A 77 18.20 7.04 -16.34
C ILE A 77 17.75 7.93 -17.51
N ALA A 78 17.16 9.10 -17.23
CA ALA A 78 16.63 9.98 -18.27
C ALA A 78 17.63 10.36 -19.39
N PRO A 79 18.91 10.66 -19.12
CA PRO A 79 19.87 11.01 -20.17
C PRO A 79 20.06 9.88 -21.20
N THR A 80 20.17 8.64 -20.74
CA THR A 80 20.32 7.45 -21.61
C THR A 80 19.09 7.25 -22.47
N LEU A 81 17.89 7.37 -21.87
CA LEU A 81 16.63 7.27 -22.58
C LEU A 81 16.47 8.36 -23.64
N GLN A 82 16.86 9.60 -23.32
CA GLN A 82 16.78 10.74 -24.24
C GLN A 82 17.76 10.59 -25.40
N ALA A 83 18.99 10.11 -25.14
CA ALA A 83 19.96 9.82 -26.19
C ALA A 83 19.47 8.73 -27.15
N GLY A 84 18.87 7.65 -26.62
CA GLY A 84 18.23 6.62 -27.45
C GLY A 84 17.13 7.20 -28.35
N LYS A 85 16.27 8.06 -27.80
CA LYS A 85 15.19 8.71 -28.55
C LYS A 85 15.69 9.66 -29.64
N ALA A 86 16.76 10.41 -29.37
CA ALA A 86 17.41 11.25 -30.36
C ALA A 86 17.95 10.43 -31.54
N ASN A 87 18.33 9.16 -31.29
CA ASN A 87 18.79 8.20 -32.29
C ASN A 87 17.64 7.35 -32.91
N GLY A 88 16.38 7.73 -32.67
CA GLY A 88 15.22 7.11 -33.30
C GLY A 88 14.52 6.00 -32.49
N ASP A 89 14.96 5.73 -31.27
CA ASP A 89 14.26 4.81 -30.35
C ASP A 89 12.92 5.41 -29.92
N LYS A 90 11.83 4.75 -30.27
CA LYS A 90 10.46 5.13 -29.93
C LYS A 90 9.84 4.20 -28.88
N ASN A 91 10.54 3.15 -28.47
CA ASN A 91 9.95 2.02 -27.76
C ASN A 91 10.44 1.88 -26.33
N SER A 92 11.57 2.52 -25.98
CA SER A 92 12.06 2.53 -24.60
C SER A 92 11.24 3.44 -23.71
N ARG A 93 10.95 2.95 -22.51
CA ARG A 93 10.19 3.64 -21.45
C ARG A 93 10.85 3.43 -20.10
N LEU A 94 10.74 4.44 -19.25
CA LEU A 94 11.10 4.38 -17.84
C LEU A 94 9.83 4.59 -17.00
N ASP A 95 9.55 3.65 -16.12
CA ASP A 95 8.54 3.73 -15.09
C ASP A 95 9.21 3.80 -13.71
N VAL A 96 9.00 4.88 -12.98
CA VAL A 96 9.41 4.97 -11.57
C VAL A 96 8.15 4.92 -10.72
N GLU A 97 7.88 3.75 -10.16
CA GLU A 97 6.71 3.44 -9.34
C GLU A 97 7.05 3.53 -7.85
N ILE A 98 6.11 3.96 -7.04
CA ILE A 98 6.20 3.90 -5.58
C ILE A 98 5.07 3.02 -5.07
N ARG A 99 5.42 1.88 -4.50
CA ARG A 99 4.49 1.01 -3.78
C ARG A 99 4.61 1.28 -2.29
N HIS A 100 3.53 1.15 -1.56
CA HIS A 100 3.55 1.29 -0.11
C HIS A 100 2.73 0.20 0.55
N SER A 101 3.13 -0.13 1.77
CA SER A 101 2.43 -1.09 2.62
C SER A 101 2.52 -0.65 4.07
N LYS A 102 1.60 -1.14 4.88
CA LYS A 102 1.51 -0.81 6.29
C LYS A 102 1.60 -2.07 7.14
N THR A 103 2.27 -1.94 8.28
CA THR A 103 2.19 -2.92 9.36
C THR A 103 2.02 -2.22 10.71
N GLY A 104 1.33 -2.87 11.62
CA GLY A 104 1.06 -2.31 12.94
C GLY A 104 0.28 -0.99 12.89
N LEU A 105 0.43 -0.21 13.93
CA LEU A 105 -0.26 1.06 14.08
C LEU A 105 0.49 2.21 13.38
N THR A 106 1.82 2.16 13.34
CA THR A 106 2.64 3.31 13.00
C THR A 106 3.63 3.08 11.86
N TRP A 107 3.98 1.83 11.55
CA TRP A 107 5.01 1.56 10.55
C TRP A 107 4.47 1.48 9.13
N MET A 108 5.18 2.13 8.21
CA MET A 108 4.86 2.13 6.79
C MET A 108 6.12 1.93 5.96
N SER A 109 6.03 1.02 5.01
CA SER A 109 7.10 0.72 4.06
C SER A 109 6.77 1.29 2.69
N PHE A 110 7.80 1.75 2.00
CA PHE A 110 7.76 2.21 0.62
C PHE A 110 8.80 1.44 -0.19
N LEU A 111 8.43 0.99 -1.37
CA LEU A 111 9.31 0.42 -2.38
C LEU A 111 9.28 1.33 -3.60
N VAL A 112 10.37 2.03 -3.83
CA VAL A 112 10.59 2.84 -5.03
C VAL A 112 11.27 1.95 -6.07
N GLN A 113 10.63 1.75 -7.22
CA GLN A 113 11.07 0.84 -8.25
C GLN A 113 11.14 1.56 -9.60
N ALA A 114 12.31 1.56 -10.23
CA ALA A 114 12.54 2.09 -11.56
C ALA A 114 12.69 0.94 -12.55
N ARG A 115 11.79 0.86 -13.52
CA ARG A 115 11.77 -0.18 -14.55
C ARG A 115 11.98 0.44 -15.92
N THR A 116 13.00 -0.01 -16.62
CA THR A 116 13.24 0.35 -18.02
C THR A 116 12.76 -0.79 -18.91
N THR A 117 11.89 -0.47 -19.85
CA THR A 117 11.35 -1.45 -20.81
C THR A 117 11.65 -1.04 -22.24
N TYR A 118 11.81 -2.02 -23.12
CA TYR A 118 11.88 -1.85 -24.56
C TYR A 118 10.85 -2.76 -25.22
N HIS A 119 9.94 -2.22 -26.03
CA HIS A 119 8.79 -2.94 -26.60
C HIS A 119 7.93 -3.73 -25.60
N ARG A 120 7.94 -3.43 -24.31
CA ARG A 120 7.32 -4.10 -23.17
C ARG A 120 8.22 -5.12 -22.44
N ASP A 121 9.33 -5.52 -23.02
CA ASP A 121 10.29 -6.38 -22.35
C ASP A 121 11.06 -5.58 -21.30
N LEU A 122 11.19 -6.11 -20.10
CA LEU A 122 11.98 -5.50 -19.02
C LEU A 122 13.46 -5.68 -19.36
N ILE A 123 14.19 -4.56 -19.51
CA ILE A 123 15.61 -4.57 -19.85
C ILE A 123 16.53 -4.11 -18.72
N ALA A 124 15.98 -3.42 -17.73
CA ALA A 124 16.69 -3.04 -16.52
C ALA A 124 15.69 -2.71 -15.40
N GLN A 125 16.08 -2.98 -14.17
CA GLN A 125 15.31 -2.66 -12.99
C GLN A 125 16.22 -2.26 -11.85
N GLU A 126 15.88 -1.17 -11.17
CA GLU A 126 16.50 -0.73 -9.93
C GLU A 126 15.41 -0.48 -8.89
N PHE A 127 15.71 -0.65 -7.63
CA PHE A 127 14.76 -0.38 -6.56
C PHE A 127 15.48 0.00 -5.26
N THR A 128 14.73 0.62 -4.38
CA THR A 128 15.15 0.92 -3.01
C THR A 128 13.91 0.91 -2.13
N SER A 129 14.00 0.28 -0.99
CA SER A 129 12.94 0.31 0.01
C SER A 129 13.26 1.22 1.19
N ARG A 130 12.24 1.73 1.83
CA ARG A 130 12.34 2.51 3.08
C ARG A 130 11.16 2.19 3.95
N THR A 131 11.41 1.96 5.22
CA THR A 131 10.37 1.78 6.23
C THR A 131 10.50 2.89 7.28
N PHE A 132 9.37 3.47 7.70
CA PHE A 132 9.33 4.57 8.64
C PHE A 132 8.33 4.30 9.76
N ASP A 133 8.62 4.82 10.93
CA ASP A 133 7.61 5.09 11.95
C ASP A 133 6.90 6.40 11.58
N MET A 134 5.63 6.32 11.21
CA MET A 134 4.84 7.46 10.73
C MET A 134 4.40 8.43 11.83
N THR A 135 4.76 8.17 13.08
CA THR A 135 4.55 9.12 14.18
C THR A 135 5.75 10.05 14.37
N THR A 136 6.95 9.54 14.12
CA THR A 136 8.21 10.28 14.31
C THR A 136 8.88 10.68 12.98
N GLY A 137 8.65 9.92 11.91
CA GLY A 137 9.37 10.05 10.64
C GLY A 137 10.74 9.37 10.67
N GLU A 138 11.07 8.65 11.73
CA GLU A 138 12.33 7.90 11.84
C GLU A 138 12.31 6.65 10.96
N ARG A 139 13.46 6.32 10.39
CA ARG A 139 13.61 5.09 9.60
C ARG A 139 13.66 3.87 10.52
N ILE A 140 12.99 2.81 10.10
CA ILE A 140 13.07 1.47 10.69
C ILE A 140 14.07 0.67 9.84
N LEU A 141 15.11 0.16 10.49
CA LEU A 141 16.15 -0.66 9.89
C LEU A 141 15.90 -2.14 10.18
N LEU A 142 16.54 -3.02 9.43
CA LEU A 142 16.43 -4.47 9.67
C LEU A 142 16.96 -4.85 11.07
N THR A 143 17.93 -4.08 11.58
CA THR A 143 18.47 -4.23 12.95
C THR A 143 17.48 -3.86 14.05
N ASP A 144 16.46 -3.02 13.75
CA ASP A 144 15.37 -2.72 14.68
C ASP A 144 14.37 -3.88 14.79
N ILE A 145 14.37 -4.75 13.79
CA ILE A 145 13.49 -5.93 13.72
C ILE A 145 14.20 -7.17 14.25
N PHE A 146 15.43 -7.43 13.81
CA PHE A 146 16.25 -8.55 14.23
C PHE A 146 17.57 -8.06 14.79
N PRO A 147 17.92 -8.39 16.06
CA PRO A 147 19.20 -8.00 16.61
C PRO A 147 20.37 -8.54 15.76
N GLU A 148 21.33 -7.71 15.48
CA GLU A 148 22.52 -8.10 14.69
C GLU A 148 23.27 -9.25 15.36
N GLY A 149 23.70 -10.24 14.55
CA GLY A 149 24.42 -11.42 15.03
C GLY A 149 23.55 -12.45 15.77
N SER A 150 22.24 -12.24 15.85
CA SER A 150 21.29 -13.17 16.48
C SER A 150 21.01 -14.41 15.62
N GLU A 151 20.27 -15.36 16.19
CA GLU A 151 19.74 -16.51 15.45
C GLU A 151 18.82 -16.04 14.30
N GLY A 152 18.12 -14.91 14.47
CA GLY A 152 17.32 -14.29 13.42
C GLY A 152 18.15 -13.92 12.19
N TRP A 153 19.35 -13.39 12.38
CA TRP A 153 20.25 -13.09 11.25
C TRP A 153 20.73 -14.36 10.54
N THR A 154 20.95 -15.43 11.29
CA THR A 154 21.29 -16.75 10.70
C THR A 154 20.11 -17.27 9.88
N MET A 155 18.89 -17.19 10.41
CA MET A 155 17.65 -17.56 9.71
C MET A 155 17.47 -16.74 8.43
N LEU A 156 17.70 -15.42 8.46
CA LEU A 156 17.59 -14.55 7.26
C LEU A 156 18.56 -15.01 6.17
N ARG A 157 19.83 -15.30 6.51
CA ARG A 157 20.83 -15.80 5.54
C ARG A 157 20.39 -17.10 4.87
N GLU A 158 19.87 -18.04 5.66
CA GLU A 158 19.41 -19.33 5.14
C GLU A 158 18.20 -19.13 4.18
N LYS A 159 17.25 -18.29 4.55
CA LYS A 159 16.09 -18.00 3.72
C LYS A 159 16.47 -17.30 2.42
N LEU A 160 17.33 -16.27 2.47
CA LEU A 160 17.83 -15.58 1.29
C LEU A 160 18.60 -16.53 0.37
N LYS A 161 19.53 -17.32 0.91
CA LYS A 161 20.30 -18.30 0.13
C LYS A 161 19.39 -19.31 -0.57
N ALA A 162 18.40 -19.83 0.15
CA ALA A 162 17.43 -20.77 -0.43
C ALA A 162 16.64 -20.13 -1.56
N GLN A 163 16.21 -18.88 -1.37
CA GLN A 163 15.41 -18.17 -2.35
C GLN A 163 16.18 -17.79 -3.61
N ILE A 164 17.44 -17.36 -3.48
CA ILE A 164 18.32 -17.08 -4.63
C ILE A 164 18.41 -18.33 -5.53
N ASN A 165 18.69 -19.49 -4.95
CA ASN A 165 18.78 -20.74 -5.72
C ASN A 165 17.44 -21.25 -6.26
N TYR A 166 16.32 -20.88 -5.63
CA TYR A 166 14.99 -21.33 -6.05
C TYR A 166 14.51 -20.65 -7.33
N TYR A 167 14.85 -19.37 -7.54
CA TYR A 167 14.34 -18.59 -8.70
C TYR A 167 14.85 -19.13 -10.04
N PHE A 168 16.12 -19.59 -10.09
CA PHE A 168 16.73 -20.10 -11.32
C PHE A 168 17.46 -21.43 -11.01
N PRO A 169 16.70 -22.54 -10.83
CA PRO A 169 17.24 -23.79 -10.30
C PRO A 169 18.28 -24.46 -11.20
N ASP A 170 18.26 -24.14 -12.49
CA ASP A 170 19.19 -24.69 -13.49
C ASP A 170 20.45 -23.82 -13.70
N GLU A 171 20.55 -22.69 -13.01
CA GLU A 171 21.66 -21.75 -13.10
C GLU A 171 22.45 -21.68 -11.78
N THR A 172 23.71 -21.29 -11.88
CA THR A 172 24.56 -21.08 -10.70
C THR A 172 24.69 -19.59 -10.45
N PRO A 173 24.28 -19.08 -9.27
CA PRO A 173 24.41 -17.67 -8.95
C PRO A 173 25.87 -17.27 -8.77
N ASP A 174 26.21 -16.01 -9.02
CA ASP A 174 27.53 -15.46 -8.74
C ASP A 174 27.87 -15.64 -7.24
N PRO A 175 28.93 -16.41 -6.92
CA PRO A 175 29.27 -16.75 -5.53
C PRO A 175 29.72 -15.53 -4.72
N ASP A 176 30.36 -14.54 -5.35
CA ASP A 176 30.83 -13.33 -4.66
C ASP A 176 29.64 -12.44 -4.31
N ALA A 177 28.69 -12.28 -5.22
CA ALA A 177 27.43 -11.56 -4.94
C ALA A 177 26.61 -12.23 -3.83
N VAL A 178 26.52 -13.57 -3.85
CA VAL A 178 25.88 -14.33 -2.77
C VAL A 178 26.59 -14.10 -1.44
N ALA A 179 27.93 -14.19 -1.41
CA ALA A 179 28.70 -13.96 -0.19
C ALA A 179 28.52 -12.52 0.33
N GLN A 180 28.48 -11.54 -0.57
CA GLN A 180 28.29 -10.14 -0.21
C GLN A 180 26.91 -9.90 0.43
N VAL A 181 25.83 -10.37 -0.19
CA VAL A 181 24.47 -10.15 0.34
C VAL A 181 24.23 -10.88 1.66
N LEU A 182 24.88 -12.04 1.86
CA LEU A 182 24.79 -12.82 3.10
C LEU A 182 25.76 -12.36 4.20
N SER A 183 26.60 -11.36 3.94
CA SER A 183 27.46 -10.75 4.96
C SER A 183 26.63 -9.92 5.95
N ASP A 184 27.22 -9.56 7.11
CA ASP A 184 26.55 -8.65 8.06
C ASP A 184 26.29 -7.29 7.44
N GLU A 185 27.19 -6.78 6.62
CA GLU A 185 26.99 -5.52 5.89
C GLU A 185 25.89 -5.64 4.83
N GLY A 186 25.85 -6.76 4.11
CA GLY A 186 24.78 -7.05 3.14
C GLY A 186 23.40 -7.05 3.80
N LEU A 187 23.25 -7.71 4.94
CA LEU A 187 22.00 -7.74 5.69
C LEU A 187 21.61 -6.36 6.25
N ARG A 188 22.59 -5.57 6.76
CA ARG A 188 22.27 -4.19 7.22
C ARG A 188 21.73 -3.30 6.11
N ASN A 189 22.16 -3.52 4.89
CA ASN A 189 21.78 -2.74 3.72
C ASN A 189 20.65 -3.38 2.88
N LEU A 190 20.10 -4.50 3.37
CA LEU A 190 19.08 -5.24 2.65
C LEU A 190 17.79 -4.41 2.51
N ASP A 191 17.28 -4.33 1.31
CA ASP A 191 15.97 -3.76 1.04
C ASP A 191 14.86 -4.70 1.52
N PHE A 192 13.91 -4.17 2.29
CA PHE A 192 12.76 -4.91 2.78
C PHE A 192 11.53 -4.02 2.91
N THR A 193 10.37 -4.64 2.88
CA THR A 193 9.07 -4.00 3.18
C THR A 193 8.30 -4.81 4.20
N LEU A 194 7.55 -4.12 5.05
CA LEU A 194 6.67 -4.72 6.03
C LEU A 194 5.22 -4.61 5.56
N HIS A 195 4.52 -5.70 5.59
CA HIS A 195 3.11 -5.82 5.23
C HIS A 195 2.29 -6.23 6.47
N GLY A 196 0.97 -6.28 6.34
CA GLY A 196 0.10 -6.63 7.45
C GLY A 196 0.38 -7.97 8.12
N MET A 197 0.93 -8.95 7.38
CA MET A 197 1.17 -10.32 7.88
C MET A 197 2.59 -10.82 7.64
N SER A 198 3.44 -10.04 6.96
CA SER A 198 4.76 -10.53 6.53
C SER A 198 5.79 -9.42 6.38
N LEU A 199 7.03 -9.80 6.52
CA LEU A 199 8.19 -9.08 6.02
C LEU A 199 8.57 -9.65 4.65
N VAL A 200 8.82 -8.79 3.68
CA VAL A 200 9.32 -9.17 2.35
C VAL A 200 10.69 -8.56 2.13
N MET A 201 11.69 -9.40 1.89
CA MET A 201 13.04 -8.99 1.51
C MET A 201 13.14 -8.94 -0.02
N HIS A 202 13.82 -7.94 -0.54
CA HIS A 202 13.94 -7.68 -1.97
C HIS A 202 15.40 -7.74 -2.41
N LEU A 203 15.68 -8.52 -3.44
CA LEU A 203 16.98 -8.59 -4.10
C LEU A 203 16.83 -8.40 -5.60
N SER A 204 17.84 -7.84 -6.26
CA SER A 204 17.89 -7.78 -7.70
C SER A 204 18.48 -9.06 -8.26
N ALA A 205 17.77 -9.72 -9.18
CA ALA A 205 18.24 -10.98 -9.76
C ALA A 205 19.52 -10.77 -10.57
N ASP A 206 19.67 -9.64 -11.25
CA ASP A 206 20.86 -9.33 -12.07
C ASP A 206 22.17 -9.24 -11.27
N ALA A 207 22.09 -9.05 -9.96
CA ALA A 207 23.27 -9.15 -9.08
C ALA A 207 23.84 -10.57 -9.02
N PHE A 208 23.01 -11.59 -9.17
CA PHE A 208 23.36 -13.01 -9.06
C PHE A 208 23.37 -13.71 -10.42
N TYR A 209 22.53 -13.24 -11.33
CA TYR A 209 22.23 -13.80 -12.65
C TYR A 209 22.14 -12.64 -13.65
N PRO A 210 23.23 -12.22 -14.30
CA PRO A 210 23.30 -10.97 -15.08
C PRO A 210 22.29 -10.85 -16.21
N GLU A 211 21.77 -11.96 -16.73
CA GLU A 211 20.77 -11.96 -17.81
C GLU A 211 19.32 -11.80 -17.31
N HIS A 212 19.12 -11.76 -15.98
CA HIS A 212 17.78 -11.71 -15.39
C HIS A 212 17.52 -10.39 -14.68
N HIS A 213 16.57 -9.62 -15.20
CA HIS A 213 16.21 -8.30 -14.67
C HIS A 213 14.89 -8.33 -13.88
N THR A 214 14.80 -9.21 -12.88
CA THR A 214 13.60 -9.35 -12.03
C THR A 214 13.91 -9.16 -10.55
N LEU A 215 12.87 -8.98 -9.75
CA LEU A 215 13.01 -9.02 -8.28
C LEU A 215 12.98 -10.47 -7.79
N ILE A 216 13.92 -10.80 -6.91
CA ILE A 216 13.84 -11.97 -6.04
C ILE A 216 13.22 -11.51 -4.73
N GLU A 217 12.03 -12.01 -4.40
CA GLU A 217 11.33 -11.66 -3.18
C GLU A 217 11.28 -12.84 -2.23
N THR A 218 11.64 -12.61 -0.98
CA THR A 218 11.57 -13.62 0.09
C THR A 218 10.55 -13.16 1.12
N THR A 219 9.41 -13.83 1.18
CA THR A 219 8.33 -13.52 2.12
C THR A 219 8.49 -14.35 3.39
N LEU A 220 8.50 -13.67 4.53
CA LEU A 220 8.55 -14.24 5.86
C LEU A 220 7.29 -13.84 6.63
N PHE A 221 6.46 -14.80 7.01
CA PHE A 221 5.26 -14.53 7.79
C PHE A 221 5.61 -14.28 9.26
N TYR A 222 5.05 -13.25 9.87
CA TYR A 222 5.38 -12.87 11.26
C TYR A 222 5.21 -14.01 12.27
N PRO A 223 4.17 -14.86 12.22
CA PRO A 223 4.07 -15.98 13.15
C PRO A 223 5.28 -16.94 13.12
N ASP A 224 5.90 -17.11 11.94
CA ASP A 224 7.01 -18.06 11.75
C ASP A 224 8.37 -17.49 12.18
N ILE A 225 8.47 -16.16 12.32
CA ILE A 225 9.73 -15.46 12.62
C ILE A 225 9.68 -14.66 13.92
N ARG A 226 8.54 -14.64 14.60
CA ARG A 226 8.28 -13.81 15.79
C ARG A 226 9.31 -13.99 16.90
N GLU A 227 9.73 -15.22 17.15
CA GLU A 227 10.70 -15.54 18.20
C GLU A 227 12.09 -14.92 17.98
N TYR A 228 12.43 -14.60 16.73
CA TYR A 228 13.69 -13.96 16.35
C TYR A 228 13.66 -12.44 16.38
N MET A 229 12.46 -11.84 16.53
CA MET A 229 12.25 -10.40 16.43
C MET A 229 12.49 -9.70 17.77
N THR A 230 12.88 -8.42 17.72
CA THR A 230 12.90 -7.55 18.90
C THR A 230 11.50 -7.41 19.51
N GLU A 231 11.41 -7.12 20.81
CA GLU A 231 10.13 -6.89 21.48
C GLU A 231 9.31 -5.78 20.79
N LYS A 232 9.96 -4.66 20.40
CA LYS A 232 9.31 -3.57 19.67
C LYS A 232 8.72 -4.06 18.35
N ALA A 233 9.49 -4.83 17.58
CA ALA A 233 9.02 -5.35 16.31
C ALA A 233 7.89 -6.38 16.48
N GLN A 234 7.95 -7.23 17.52
CA GLN A 234 6.85 -8.15 17.85
C GLN A 234 5.55 -7.42 18.17
N ILE A 235 5.63 -6.29 18.88
CA ILE A 235 4.47 -5.45 19.19
C ILE A 235 3.93 -4.82 17.91
N GLU A 236 4.77 -4.12 17.14
CA GLU A 236 4.33 -3.40 15.94
C GLU A 236 3.83 -4.33 14.82
N THR A 237 4.30 -5.57 14.75
CA THR A 237 3.84 -6.54 13.75
C THR A 237 2.70 -7.44 14.23
N ASP A 238 2.24 -7.29 15.46
CA ASP A 238 1.12 -8.07 16.00
C ASP A 238 -0.24 -7.54 15.52
N ASN A 239 -0.39 -7.47 14.20
CA ASN A 239 -1.62 -6.97 13.58
C ASN A 239 -2.87 -7.75 13.99
N LEU A 240 -2.75 -9.03 14.33
CA LEU A 240 -3.87 -9.86 14.77
C LEU A 240 -4.38 -9.48 16.16
N SER A 241 -3.50 -9.02 17.06
CA SER A 241 -3.91 -8.56 18.39
C SER A 241 -4.53 -7.16 18.34
N TYR A 242 -3.98 -6.26 17.52
CA TYR A 242 -4.52 -4.93 17.29
C TYR A 242 -5.73 -4.95 16.38
N TYR A 243 -5.71 -5.80 15.37
CA TYR A 243 -6.71 -5.90 14.34
C TYR A 243 -7.28 -7.33 14.28
N LYS A 244 -8.03 -7.75 15.28
CA LYS A 244 -8.97 -8.86 15.08
C LYS A 244 -10.09 -8.40 14.13
N THR A 245 -9.70 -7.73 13.05
CA THR A 245 -10.61 -7.04 12.15
C THR A 245 -10.56 -7.74 10.80
N VAL A 246 -11.69 -8.22 10.37
CA VAL A 246 -11.93 -8.62 8.97
C VAL A 246 -12.61 -7.46 8.29
N ALA A 247 -12.05 -6.96 7.19
CA ALA A 247 -12.75 -6.03 6.34
C ALA A 247 -13.77 -6.82 5.50
N LEU A 248 -15.04 -6.58 5.75
CA LEU A 248 -16.12 -7.12 4.90
C LEU A 248 -16.33 -6.17 3.73
N THR A 249 -16.23 -6.68 2.52
CA THR A 249 -16.49 -5.93 1.30
C THR A 249 -17.51 -6.64 0.43
N PHE A 250 -18.35 -5.87 -0.24
CA PHE A 250 -19.41 -6.40 -1.12
C PHE A 250 -19.38 -5.61 -2.43
N ASP A 251 -19.17 -6.31 -3.52
CA ASP A 251 -19.10 -5.75 -4.86
C ASP A 251 -20.45 -5.86 -5.59
N ASP A 252 -20.60 -5.23 -6.75
CA ASP A 252 -21.74 -5.34 -7.70
C ASP A 252 -23.08 -4.80 -7.21
N GLY A 253 -23.13 -4.19 -6.04
CA GLY A 253 -24.34 -3.60 -5.50
C GLY A 253 -24.65 -2.17 -5.98
N PRO A 254 -25.70 -1.56 -5.41
CA PRO A 254 -26.71 -2.17 -4.57
C PRO A 254 -27.68 -3.06 -5.35
N SER A 255 -28.34 -3.98 -4.65
CA SER A 255 -29.48 -4.74 -5.21
C SER A 255 -30.60 -4.76 -4.18
N GLY A 256 -31.84 -4.52 -4.59
CA GLY A 256 -33.01 -4.36 -3.73
C GLY A 256 -33.03 -5.22 -2.47
N ALA A 257 -33.88 -6.23 -2.42
CA ALA A 257 -34.07 -7.08 -1.24
C ALA A 257 -32.80 -7.81 -0.73
N LEU A 258 -31.80 -8.07 -1.59
CA LEU A 258 -30.57 -8.74 -1.14
C LEU A 258 -29.71 -7.78 -0.32
N THR A 259 -29.55 -6.54 -0.76
CA THR A 259 -28.81 -5.52 -0.01
C THR A 259 -29.50 -5.21 1.32
N GLU A 260 -30.84 -5.09 1.31
CA GLU A 260 -31.61 -4.86 2.54
C GLU A 260 -31.42 -5.98 3.57
N ARG A 261 -31.52 -7.25 3.15
CA ARG A 261 -31.27 -8.39 4.04
C ARG A 261 -29.84 -8.45 4.57
N LEU A 262 -28.87 -8.05 3.74
CA LEU A 262 -27.47 -7.96 4.16
C LEU A 262 -27.31 -6.88 5.24
N LEU A 263 -27.86 -5.69 5.03
CA LEU A 263 -27.83 -4.60 5.98
C LEU A 263 -28.51 -4.97 7.32
N ASP A 264 -29.65 -5.67 7.28
CA ASP A 264 -30.29 -6.21 8.48
C ASP A 264 -29.34 -7.15 9.24
N GLY A 265 -28.64 -8.03 8.52
CA GLY A 265 -27.68 -8.96 9.10
C GLY A 265 -26.45 -8.27 9.70
N LEU A 266 -25.96 -7.21 9.09
CA LEU A 266 -24.85 -6.40 9.60
C LEU A 266 -25.28 -5.60 10.83
N ALA A 267 -26.45 -4.98 10.80
CA ALA A 267 -26.99 -4.19 11.89
C ALA A 267 -27.19 -5.02 13.18
N VAL A 268 -27.75 -6.23 13.06
CA VAL A 268 -27.93 -7.15 14.21
C VAL A 268 -26.60 -7.48 14.89
N ARG A 269 -25.47 -7.41 14.16
CA ARG A 269 -24.13 -7.76 14.64
C ARG A 269 -23.28 -6.55 14.97
N ASP A 270 -23.83 -5.35 14.79
CA ASP A 270 -23.10 -4.06 14.89
C ASP A 270 -21.81 -4.04 14.05
N VAL A 271 -21.88 -4.57 12.83
CA VAL A 271 -20.74 -4.69 11.92
C VAL A 271 -20.88 -3.67 10.78
N LYS A 272 -19.79 -2.96 10.50
CA LYS A 272 -19.67 -2.10 9.31
C LYS A 272 -18.95 -2.83 8.19
N ALA A 273 -19.25 -2.44 6.96
CA ALA A 273 -18.69 -3.03 5.74
C ALA A 273 -18.42 -1.96 4.70
N THR A 274 -17.66 -2.29 3.66
CA THR A 274 -17.46 -1.47 2.47
C THR A 274 -18.27 -2.04 1.31
N PHE A 275 -19.03 -1.19 0.64
CA PHE A 275 -19.82 -1.57 -0.54
C PHE A 275 -19.23 -0.90 -1.78
N PHE A 276 -18.68 -1.70 -2.69
CA PHE A 276 -18.23 -1.24 -4.01
C PHE A 276 -19.41 -1.31 -4.98
N VAL A 277 -19.96 -0.15 -5.32
CA VAL A 277 -21.24 -0.04 -6.04
C VAL A 277 -21.05 0.32 -7.51
N CYS A 278 -21.89 -0.23 -8.38
CA CYS A 278 -21.98 0.15 -9.77
C CYS A 278 -22.98 1.30 -9.95
N GLY A 279 -22.64 2.31 -10.77
CA GLY A 279 -23.49 3.49 -10.97
C GLY A 279 -24.89 3.12 -11.45
N TYR A 280 -25.02 2.25 -12.45
CA TYR A 280 -26.34 1.81 -12.94
C TYR A 280 -27.21 1.14 -11.86
N ARG A 281 -26.59 0.46 -10.90
CA ARG A 281 -27.30 -0.13 -9.76
C ARG A 281 -27.77 0.92 -8.77
N VAL A 282 -27.00 2.01 -8.62
CA VAL A 282 -27.40 3.14 -7.79
C VAL A 282 -28.71 3.75 -8.32
N ALA A 283 -28.79 3.93 -9.64
CA ALA A 283 -30.00 4.45 -10.30
C ALA A 283 -31.21 3.49 -10.14
N GLU A 284 -30.97 2.18 -10.18
CA GLU A 284 -32.04 1.17 -9.99
C GLU A 284 -32.53 1.05 -8.54
N TYR A 285 -31.60 1.16 -7.56
CA TYR A 285 -31.86 0.91 -6.14
C TYR A 285 -31.42 2.04 -5.21
N PRO A 286 -31.86 3.30 -5.46
CA PRO A 286 -31.37 4.45 -4.70
C PRO A 286 -31.71 4.39 -3.21
N ALA A 287 -32.82 3.73 -2.84
CA ALA A 287 -33.20 3.54 -1.43
C ALA A 287 -32.17 2.67 -0.69
N ALA A 288 -31.70 1.60 -1.31
CA ALA A 288 -30.68 0.72 -0.73
C ALA A 288 -29.35 1.44 -0.53
N LEU A 289 -28.92 2.28 -1.49
CA LEU A 289 -27.68 3.07 -1.34
C LEU A 289 -27.80 4.09 -0.20
N ARG A 290 -28.92 4.80 -0.12
CA ARG A 290 -29.16 5.73 1.00
C ARG A 290 -29.13 5.03 2.35
N ARG A 291 -29.65 3.80 2.41
CA ARG A 291 -29.60 2.99 3.62
C ARG A 291 -28.15 2.58 3.96
N ILE A 292 -27.35 2.14 2.98
CA ILE A 292 -25.93 1.85 3.17
C ILE A 292 -25.21 3.04 3.82
N ALA A 293 -25.42 4.25 3.27
CA ALA A 293 -24.82 5.47 3.79
C ALA A 293 -25.33 5.83 5.20
N ALA A 294 -26.65 5.77 5.42
CA ALA A 294 -27.27 6.13 6.69
C ALA A 294 -26.87 5.20 7.83
N GLU A 295 -26.63 3.94 7.55
CA GLU A 295 -26.16 2.96 8.54
C GLU A 295 -24.62 3.04 8.77
N GLY A 296 -23.92 3.99 8.12
CA GLY A 296 -22.50 4.27 8.33
C GLY A 296 -21.56 3.23 7.73
N HIS A 297 -21.95 2.58 6.66
CA HIS A 297 -21.07 1.76 5.85
C HIS A 297 -20.24 2.61 4.89
N GLU A 298 -19.05 2.13 4.53
CA GLU A 298 -18.22 2.77 3.52
C GLU A 298 -18.76 2.48 2.11
N ILE A 299 -18.71 3.48 1.23
CA ILE A 299 -19.10 3.34 -0.17
C ILE A 299 -17.89 3.59 -1.06
N GLY A 300 -17.54 2.62 -1.88
CA GLY A 300 -16.57 2.70 -2.95
C GLY A 300 -17.23 2.54 -4.31
N LEU A 301 -16.49 2.85 -5.37
CA LEU A 301 -16.95 2.72 -6.76
C LEU A 301 -16.54 1.36 -7.34
N HIS A 302 -17.41 0.80 -8.22
CA HIS A 302 -17.13 -0.43 -8.97
C HIS A 302 -17.46 -0.29 -10.47
N SER A 303 -17.10 0.85 -11.07
CA SER A 303 -17.47 1.34 -12.40
C SER A 303 -18.93 1.72 -12.55
N GLU A 304 -19.23 2.40 -13.64
CA GLU A 304 -20.61 2.80 -13.97
C GLU A 304 -21.47 1.59 -14.37
N LYS A 305 -20.92 0.69 -15.21
CA LYS A 305 -21.65 -0.44 -15.82
C LYS A 305 -21.08 -1.82 -15.57
N HIS A 306 -20.10 -1.93 -14.66
CA HIS A 306 -19.31 -3.16 -14.42
C HIS A 306 -18.49 -3.58 -15.64
N ASP A 307 -18.02 -2.61 -16.44
CA ASP A 307 -17.17 -2.89 -17.59
C ASP A 307 -15.73 -3.20 -17.18
N TYR A 308 -15.09 -4.15 -17.86
CA TYR A 308 -13.69 -4.46 -17.65
C TYR A 308 -12.79 -3.37 -18.26
N MET A 309 -12.29 -2.48 -17.39
CA MET A 309 -11.68 -1.21 -17.75
C MET A 309 -10.25 -1.30 -18.26
N GLN A 310 -9.57 -2.44 -18.14
CA GLN A 310 -8.15 -2.57 -18.48
C GLN A 310 -7.84 -2.34 -19.98
N LYS A 311 -8.86 -2.38 -20.85
CA LYS A 311 -8.73 -2.13 -22.29
C LYS A 311 -9.31 -0.80 -22.74
N MET A 312 -9.91 -0.05 -21.84
CA MET A 312 -10.49 1.26 -22.13
C MET A 312 -9.39 2.33 -22.26
N ASP A 313 -9.63 3.35 -23.05
CA ASP A 313 -8.77 4.52 -23.09
C ASP A 313 -8.97 5.41 -21.85
N TYR A 314 -8.09 6.40 -21.68
CA TYR A 314 -8.06 7.24 -20.50
C TYR A 314 -9.35 8.05 -20.29
N GLU A 315 -9.86 8.65 -21.36
CA GLU A 315 -11.06 9.49 -21.28
C GLU A 315 -12.30 8.65 -20.96
N ALA A 316 -12.38 7.44 -21.52
CA ALA A 316 -13.47 6.52 -21.24
C ALA A 316 -13.47 6.04 -19.79
N VAL A 317 -12.27 5.71 -19.22
CA VAL A 317 -12.16 5.35 -17.79
C VAL A 317 -12.48 6.54 -16.90
N LEU A 318 -11.99 7.73 -17.24
CA LEU A 318 -12.24 8.95 -16.47
C LEU A 318 -13.72 9.31 -16.45
N ASP A 319 -14.39 9.21 -17.60
CA ASP A 319 -15.85 9.46 -17.74
C ASP A 319 -16.66 8.45 -16.92
N ASP A 320 -16.37 7.16 -17.04
CA ASP A 320 -17.04 6.09 -16.29
C ASP A 320 -16.96 6.32 -14.77
N LEU A 321 -15.76 6.53 -14.24
CA LEU A 321 -15.57 6.75 -12.80
C LEU A 321 -16.20 8.08 -12.33
N THR A 322 -16.17 9.11 -13.16
CA THR A 322 -16.80 10.41 -12.83
C THR A 322 -18.29 10.27 -12.74
N ARG A 323 -18.93 9.56 -13.67
CA ARG A 323 -20.38 9.33 -13.64
C ARG A 323 -20.77 8.47 -12.45
N CYS A 324 -20.13 7.34 -12.25
CA CYS A 324 -20.40 6.47 -11.10
C CYS A 324 -20.30 7.25 -9.77
N ARG A 325 -19.27 8.10 -9.62
CA ARG A 325 -19.11 8.94 -8.43
C ARG A 325 -20.21 10.00 -8.29
N ALA A 326 -20.63 10.60 -9.41
CA ALA A 326 -21.72 11.56 -9.40
C ALA A 326 -23.06 10.91 -8.98
N GLU A 327 -23.39 9.74 -9.52
CA GLU A 327 -24.57 8.96 -9.13
C GLU A 327 -24.61 8.67 -7.61
N VAL A 328 -23.48 8.27 -7.04
CA VAL A 328 -23.36 8.04 -5.59
C VAL A 328 -23.57 9.35 -4.82
N ALA A 329 -22.89 10.42 -5.22
CA ALA A 329 -22.98 11.72 -4.54
C ALA A 329 -24.39 12.32 -4.60
N GLU A 330 -25.06 12.25 -5.75
CA GLU A 330 -26.43 12.74 -5.93
C GLU A 330 -27.44 11.92 -5.11
N CYS A 331 -27.23 10.61 -5.03
CA CYS A 331 -28.16 9.74 -4.33
C CYS A 331 -28.11 9.87 -2.81
N CYS A 332 -26.91 9.94 -2.21
CA CYS A 332 -26.73 9.88 -0.75
C CYS A 332 -25.78 10.93 -0.15
N GLY A 333 -25.25 11.84 -0.95
CA GLY A 333 -24.32 12.89 -0.50
C GLY A 333 -22.89 12.40 -0.19
N THR A 334 -22.59 11.12 -0.41
CA THR A 334 -21.27 10.55 -0.12
C THR A 334 -20.29 10.86 -1.24
N GLN A 335 -19.11 11.38 -0.88
CA GLN A 335 -17.98 11.49 -1.81
C GLN A 335 -17.13 10.23 -1.72
N ALA A 336 -17.37 9.26 -2.61
CA ALA A 336 -16.59 8.03 -2.64
C ALA A 336 -15.11 8.32 -2.93
N ARG A 337 -14.24 7.66 -2.17
CA ARG A 337 -12.76 7.77 -2.28
C ARG A 337 -12.08 6.46 -2.61
N LEU A 338 -12.84 5.36 -2.56
CA LEU A 338 -12.35 4.02 -2.88
C LEU A 338 -12.86 3.60 -4.25
N PHE A 339 -12.05 2.88 -4.97
CA PHE A 339 -12.41 2.27 -6.25
C PHE A 339 -11.85 0.87 -6.34
N ARG A 340 -12.68 -0.09 -6.72
CA ARG A 340 -12.27 -1.44 -7.06
C ARG A 340 -12.63 -1.72 -8.51
N PRO A 341 -11.65 -2.03 -9.37
CA PRO A 341 -11.95 -2.32 -10.78
C PRO A 341 -12.69 -3.66 -10.91
N PRO A 342 -13.70 -3.75 -11.80
CA PRO A 342 -14.39 -4.99 -12.10
C PRO A 342 -13.44 -6.14 -12.45
N GLY A 343 -13.66 -7.30 -11.79
CA GLY A 343 -12.83 -8.47 -11.95
C GLY A 343 -11.39 -8.33 -11.41
N GLY A 344 -11.08 -7.26 -10.66
CA GLY A 344 -9.72 -6.96 -10.21
C GLY A 344 -8.75 -6.61 -11.33
N LEU A 345 -9.25 -6.37 -12.55
CA LEU A 345 -8.44 -6.11 -13.72
C LEU A 345 -8.21 -4.61 -13.92
N TYR A 346 -6.96 -4.20 -13.90
CA TYR A 346 -6.58 -2.80 -14.10
C TYR A 346 -5.45 -2.65 -15.12
N SER A 347 -5.27 -1.46 -15.60
CA SER A 347 -4.18 -1.03 -16.47
C SER A 347 -3.62 0.27 -15.92
N GLU A 348 -2.51 0.72 -16.49
CA GLU A 348 -1.98 2.04 -16.20
C GLU A 348 -2.99 3.16 -16.45
N THR A 349 -3.77 3.04 -17.49
CA THR A 349 -4.86 3.97 -17.82
C THR A 349 -5.84 4.09 -16.66
N VAL A 350 -6.22 2.95 -16.06
CA VAL A 350 -7.10 2.89 -14.89
C VAL A 350 -6.43 3.55 -13.67
N LEU A 351 -5.16 3.26 -13.41
CA LEU A 351 -4.40 3.88 -12.32
C LEU A 351 -4.33 5.40 -12.45
N ARG A 352 -4.08 5.91 -13.66
CA ARG A 352 -4.04 7.35 -13.94
C ARG A 352 -5.38 8.04 -13.73
N ALA A 353 -6.46 7.45 -14.23
CA ALA A 353 -7.80 8.00 -14.10
C ALA A 353 -8.26 8.00 -12.63
N SER A 354 -8.05 6.91 -11.89
CA SER A 354 -8.37 6.86 -10.46
C SER A 354 -7.57 7.89 -9.65
N SER A 355 -6.27 8.02 -9.92
CA SER A 355 -5.43 9.04 -9.28
C SER A 355 -5.89 10.47 -9.60
N LYS A 356 -6.30 10.73 -10.85
CA LYS A 356 -6.84 12.05 -11.26
C LYS A 356 -8.09 12.43 -10.46
N LEU A 357 -8.88 11.43 -10.10
CA LEU A 357 -10.11 11.59 -9.32
C LEU A 357 -9.90 11.48 -7.81
N ASP A 358 -8.66 11.38 -7.33
CA ASP A 358 -8.35 11.18 -5.90
C ASP A 358 -9.02 9.91 -5.32
N LEU A 359 -9.09 8.85 -6.12
CA LEU A 359 -9.61 7.54 -5.76
C LEU A 359 -8.47 6.60 -5.40
N SER A 360 -8.56 5.97 -4.24
CA SER A 360 -7.67 4.87 -3.84
C SER A 360 -8.15 3.58 -4.48
N LEU A 361 -7.30 2.94 -5.28
CA LEU A 361 -7.58 1.64 -5.89
C LEU A 361 -7.35 0.53 -4.86
N ILE A 362 -8.33 -0.39 -4.75
CA ILE A 362 -8.37 -1.50 -3.79
C ILE A 362 -8.32 -2.83 -4.54
#